data_a153cdada3a67b870946c2be0acce78a
#
_entry.id   a153cdada3a67b870946c2be0acce78a
#
_cell.length_a   1.000
_cell.length_b   1.000
_cell.length_c   1.000
_cell.angle_alpha   90.00
_cell.angle_beta   90.00
_cell.angle_gamma   90.00
#
_symmetry.space_group_name_H-M   'P 1'
#
loop_
_entity.id
_entity.type
_entity.pdbx_description
1 polymer ?
#
loop_
_entity_poly.entity_id
_entity_poly.type
_entity_poly.pdbx_seq_one_letter_code
_entity_poly.pdbx_strand_id
1 'polypeptide(L)'
;MKNLQCKLTRKRWLEIGVSALLFVLIIAWALVLEYTEPDREATAARKRYFAVARVTDILDDNAETQDWTEGRRIGQQYLEVEILNGPWKGETLEAINYLTIYTNVDAKIGTKIVVRLDLDDEGAPYIISIPNYNRAPVLLGLLAVFAALLLLIGRKKGLTALLGLVYTLACVWFIQVPMILRGAQPVAVTVMLVVLTTAASLLFLNGFSRKTLCATLGCIGGVAVAGIFAALCGSISPLNGFNLPEAEELVLRASDRGLKISGLFVSGILIASLGAVMDVAMSIASACWELRELNPDLPRKALFRSGMNIGQDAMGTMANTLILAFAGSSLNTLLLFQIFDYPMIQIFNADSIAIEIIRGVAGTIGIILTVPLVALLSAEIMGPKKNA
;
A
#
# COMPACT_ATOMS: atom_id res chain seq x y z
N MET A 1 -28.06 30.57 19.61
CA MET A 1 -26.61 30.41 19.38
C MET A 1 -25.92 29.48 20.35
N LYS A 2 -26.10 29.53 21.66
CA LYS A 2 -25.47 28.58 22.63
C LYS A 2 -25.78 27.10 22.38
N ASN A 3 -27.01 26.75 22.00
CA ASN A 3 -27.40 25.38 21.73
C ASN A 3 -26.77 24.79 20.42
N LEU A 4 -26.50 25.66 19.43
CA LEU A 4 -25.78 25.23 18.22
C LEU A 4 -24.27 25.01 18.49
N GLN A 5 -23.66 25.86 19.30
CA GLN A 5 -22.26 25.70 19.69
C GLN A 5 -22.05 24.43 20.53
N CYS A 6 -22.97 24.12 21.44
CA CYS A 6 -22.92 22.91 22.26
C CYS A 6 -23.10 21.62 21.41
N LYS A 7 -24.01 21.61 20.41
CA LYS A 7 -24.18 20.49 19.47
C LYS A 7 -22.98 20.31 18.56
N LEU A 8 -22.36 21.38 18.08
CA LEU A 8 -21.14 21.34 17.26
C LEU A 8 -19.93 20.79 18.05
N THR A 9 -19.79 21.16 19.32
CA THR A 9 -18.72 20.64 20.19
C THR A 9 -18.93 19.16 20.50
N ARG A 10 -20.16 18.72 20.77
CA ARG A 10 -20.48 17.31 21.04
C ARG A 10 -20.25 16.41 19.81
N LYS A 11 -20.57 16.90 18.61
CA LYS A 11 -20.30 16.17 17.35
C LYS A 11 -18.79 16.00 17.11
N ARG A 12 -18.00 17.06 17.33
CA ARG A 12 -16.52 16.99 17.21
C ARG A 12 -15.89 16.01 18.20
N TRP A 13 -16.34 16.01 19.44
CA TRP A 13 -15.85 15.07 20.44
C TRP A 13 -16.21 13.62 20.09
N LEU A 14 -17.38 13.39 19.51
CA LEU A 14 -17.78 12.09 18.99
C LEU A 14 -16.87 11.62 17.83
N GLU A 15 -16.57 12.49 16.88
CA GLU A 15 -15.68 12.21 15.74
C GLU A 15 -14.26 11.88 16.22
N ILE A 16 -13.71 12.64 17.15
CA ILE A 16 -12.39 12.36 17.76
C ILE A 16 -12.43 11.04 18.54
N GLY A 17 -13.47 10.80 19.30
CA GLY A 17 -13.63 9.55 20.07
C GLY A 17 -13.70 8.31 19.18
N VAL A 18 -14.47 8.37 18.10
CA VAL A 18 -14.56 7.27 17.12
C VAL A 18 -13.23 7.06 16.40
N SER A 19 -12.53 8.15 16.03
CA SER A 19 -11.21 8.04 15.39
C SER A 19 -10.19 7.39 16.33
N ALA A 20 -10.14 7.80 17.59
CA ALA A 20 -9.28 7.20 18.60
C ALA A 20 -9.64 5.72 18.85
N LEU A 21 -10.93 5.41 18.91
CA LEU A 21 -11.41 4.03 19.07
C LEU A 21 -10.96 3.12 17.93
N LEU A 22 -11.03 3.61 16.68
CA LEU A 22 -10.60 2.85 15.51
C LEU A 22 -9.10 2.53 15.56
N PHE A 23 -8.26 3.48 15.98
CA PHE A 23 -6.83 3.21 16.18
C PHE A 23 -6.58 2.23 17.34
N VAL A 24 -7.29 2.38 18.45
CA VAL A 24 -7.19 1.45 19.59
C VAL A 24 -7.59 0.03 19.19
N LEU A 25 -8.64 -0.12 18.37
CA LEU A 25 -9.06 -1.42 17.87
C LEU A 25 -7.99 -2.09 16.99
N ILE A 26 -7.27 -1.33 16.13
CA ILE A 26 -6.15 -1.88 15.36
C ILE A 26 -5.03 -2.34 16.29
N ILE A 27 -4.65 -1.50 17.24
CA ILE A 27 -3.58 -1.83 18.20
C ILE A 27 -3.97 -3.06 19.03
N ALA A 28 -5.19 -3.10 19.55
CA ALA A 28 -5.70 -4.25 20.29
C ALA A 28 -5.70 -5.52 19.43
N TRP A 29 -6.13 -5.42 18.19
CA TRP A 29 -6.11 -6.54 17.25
C TRP A 29 -4.68 -6.99 16.93
N ALA A 30 -3.76 -6.06 16.69
CA ALA A 30 -2.34 -6.36 16.47
C ALA A 30 -1.74 -7.12 17.67
N LEU A 31 -2.02 -6.65 18.90
CA LEU A 31 -1.58 -7.32 20.13
C LEU A 31 -2.18 -8.72 20.29
N VAL A 32 -3.48 -8.90 19.98
CA VAL A 32 -4.13 -10.22 20.00
C VAL A 32 -3.47 -11.15 18.98
N LEU A 33 -3.17 -10.65 17.79
CA LEU A 33 -2.50 -11.44 16.77
C LEU A 33 -1.07 -11.81 17.18
N GLU A 34 -0.32 -10.89 17.77
CA GLU A 34 1.03 -11.15 18.26
C GLU A 34 1.02 -12.19 19.41
N TYR A 35 0.09 -12.05 20.35
CA TYR A 35 -0.04 -12.98 21.49
C TYR A 35 -0.53 -14.37 21.07
N THR A 36 -1.30 -14.49 19.98
CA THR A 36 -1.82 -15.77 19.47
C THR A 36 -0.94 -16.39 18.38
N GLU A 37 0.23 -15.82 18.07
CA GLU A 37 1.18 -16.50 17.18
C GLU A 37 1.68 -17.77 17.85
N PRO A 38 1.57 -18.95 17.20
CA PRO A 38 2.22 -20.15 17.66
C PRO A 38 3.72 -19.89 17.72
N ASP A 39 4.38 -20.35 18.78
CA ASP A 39 5.79 -20.11 19.07
C ASP A 39 6.65 -20.08 17.81
N ARG A 40 7.17 -18.92 17.46
CA ARG A 40 8.15 -18.75 16.39
C ARG A 40 9.49 -19.44 16.68
N GLU A 41 9.51 -20.24 17.76
CA GLU A 41 10.74 -20.84 18.32
C GLU A 41 11.45 -21.82 17.39
N ALA A 42 10.78 -22.37 16.43
CA ALA A 42 11.29 -23.50 15.65
C ALA A 42 11.96 -23.17 14.30
N THR A 43 12.08 -21.91 13.92
CA THR A 43 12.52 -21.58 12.54
C THR A 43 13.88 -20.88 12.51
N ALA A 44 14.70 -21.23 11.53
CA ALA A 44 16.03 -20.67 11.21
C ALA A 44 16.16 -19.12 11.24
N ALA A 45 15.06 -18.40 11.41
CA ALA A 45 15.03 -16.95 11.58
C ALA A 45 15.61 -16.48 12.92
N ARG A 46 15.67 -17.33 13.97
CA ARG A 46 16.27 -16.97 15.27
C ARG A 46 17.79 -16.95 15.26
N LYS A 47 18.40 -17.58 14.27
CA LYS A 47 19.86 -17.56 14.08
C LYS A 47 20.35 -16.36 13.24
N ARG A 48 19.48 -15.39 12.95
CA ARG A 48 19.82 -14.21 12.15
C ARG A 48 19.39 -12.93 12.86
N TYR A 49 20.33 -12.02 12.97
CA TYR A 49 20.09 -10.70 13.53
C TYR A 49 20.48 -9.62 12.53
N PHE A 50 19.74 -8.51 12.50
CA PHE A 50 20.05 -7.36 11.65
C PHE A 50 20.40 -6.15 12.52
N ALA A 51 21.53 -5.55 12.23
CA ALA A 51 22.01 -4.36 12.94
C ALA A 51 22.43 -3.26 11.96
N VAL A 52 22.45 -2.03 12.46
CA VAL A 52 23.11 -0.94 11.75
C VAL A 52 24.58 -0.92 12.19
N ALA A 53 25.48 -0.85 11.23
CA ALA A 53 26.91 -0.76 11.46
C ALA A 53 27.51 0.42 10.69
N ARG A 54 28.70 0.82 11.09
CA ARG A 54 29.54 1.80 10.40
C ARG A 54 30.82 1.10 9.94
N VAL A 55 31.21 1.30 8.70
CA VAL A 55 32.50 0.82 8.19
C VAL A 55 33.61 1.62 8.84
N THR A 56 34.52 0.96 9.56
CA THR A 56 35.67 1.55 10.22
C THR A 56 36.90 1.42 9.37
N ASP A 57 37.09 0.28 8.70
CA ASP A 57 38.24 0.05 7.81
C ASP A 57 37.88 -0.87 6.64
N ILE A 58 38.69 -0.86 5.60
CA ILE A 58 38.64 -1.74 4.43
C ILE A 58 39.88 -2.60 4.44
N LEU A 59 39.76 -3.85 4.86
CA LEU A 59 40.85 -4.77 5.01
C LEU A 59 41.40 -5.28 3.66
N ASP A 60 40.45 -5.54 2.72
CA ASP A 60 40.77 -5.94 1.35
C ASP A 60 39.65 -5.51 0.41
N ASP A 61 39.97 -5.13 -0.81
CA ASP A 61 38.99 -4.71 -1.83
C ASP A 61 39.47 -5.17 -3.21
N ASN A 62 38.81 -6.22 -3.70
CA ASN A 62 39.08 -6.77 -5.02
C ASN A 62 37.92 -6.48 -6.03
N ALA A 63 37.05 -5.53 -5.70
CA ALA A 63 35.97 -5.16 -6.58
C ALA A 63 36.45 -4.24 -7.72
N GLU A 64 36.06 -4.60 -8.94
CA GLU A 64 36.47 -3.88 -10.16
C GLU A 64 35.22 -3.42 -10.94
N THR A 65 35.36 -2.29 -11.65
CA THR A 65 34.36 -1.79 -12.57
C THR A 65 34.59 -2.43 -13.94
N GLN A 66 33.49 -2.93 -14.53
CA GLN A 66 33.49 -3.48 -15.89
C GLN A 66 32.69 -2.56 -16.84
N ASP A 67 33.00 -2.57 -18.14
CA ASP A 67 32.39 -1.68 -19.13
C ASP A 67 30.86 -1.75 -19.19
N TRP A 68 30.29 -2.93 -18.94
CA TRP A 68 28.84 -3.16 -18.99
C TRP A 68 28.10 -2.88 -17.68
N THR A 69 28.79 -2.49 -16.63
CA THR A 69 28.18 -2.30 -15.28
C THR A 69 27.81 -0.85 -15.00
N GLU A 70 27.92 0.06 -15.98
CA GLU A 70 27.60 1.47 -15.82
C GLU A 70 28.26 2.13 -14.59
N GLY A 71 29.51 1.74 -14.32
CA GLY A 71 30.30 2.25 -13.18
C GLY A 71 30.07 1.51 -11.87
N ARG A 72 29.27 0.45 -11.82
CA ARG A 72 29.17 -0.40 -10.63
C ARG A 72 30.38 -1.30 -10.54
N ARG A 73 30.92 -1.40 -9.32
CA ARG A 73 32.00 -2.33 -9.00
C ARG A 73 31.40 -3.71 -8.68
N ILE A 74 32.03 -4.77 -9.17
CA ILE A 74 31.66 -6.17 -8.91
C ILE A 74 32.85 -6.88 -8.31
N GLY A 75 32.63 -7.66 -7.24
CA GLY A 75 33.66 -8.37 -6.53
C GLY A 75 33.35 -8.51 -5.06
N GLN A 76 34.36 -8.43 -4.24
CA GLN A 76 34.25 -8.58 -2.78
C GLN A 76 35.07 -7.50 -2.07
N GLN A 77 34.52 -7.08 -0.94
CA GLN A 77 35.22 -6.24 0.03
C GLN A 77 35.26 -6.96 1.38
N TYR A 78 36.39 -6.99 2.02
CA TYR A 78 36.54 -7.42 3.42
C TYR A 78 36.61 -6.16 4.27
N LEU A 79 35.65 -5.97 5.15
CA LEU A 79 35.45 -4.73 5.88
C LEU A 79 35.47 -5.00 7.37
N GLU A 80 36.02 -4.05 8.10
CA GLU A 80 35.86 -3.94 9.54
C GLU A 80 34.68 -3.01 9.82
N VAL A 81 33.72 -3.44 10.66
CA VAL A 81 32.47 -2.72 10.92
C VAL A 81 32.19 -2.61 12.40
N GLU A 82 31.92 -1.41 12.88
CA GLU A 82 31.45 -1.13 14.23
C GLU A 82 29.92 -1.26 14.28
N ILE A 83 29.41 -2.10 15.16
CA ILE A 83 27.96 -2.27 15.36
C ILE A 83 27.40 -1.09 16.17
N LEU A 84 26.38 -0.40 15.63
CA LEU A 84 25.83 0.81 16.25
C LEU A 84 24.60 0.56 17.14
N ASN A 85 23.94 -0.60 16.98
CA ASN A 85 22.73 -0.93 17.74
C ASN A 85 22.63 -2.44 18.01
N GLY A 86 21.73 -2.81 18.93
CA GLY A 86 21.50 -4.21 19.30
C GLY A 86 22.43 -4.74 20.38
N PRO A 87 22.44 -6.07 20.60
CA PRO A 87 23.23 -6.71 21.65
C PRO A 87 24.74 -6.51 21.55
N TRP A 88 25.25 -6.44 20.32
CA TRP A 88 26.70 -6.28 20.03
C TRP A 88 27.10 -4.82 19.78
N LYS A 89 26.33 -3.87 20.29
CA LYS A 89 26.64 -2.43 20.13
C LYS A 89 28.01 -2.06 20.67
N GLY A 90 28.82 -1.45 19.81
CA GLY A 90 30.20 -1.02 20.12
C GLY A 90 31.24 -2.09 19.83
N GLU A 91 30.86 -3.28 19.44
CA GLU A 91 31.79 -4.29 18.97
C GLU A 91 32.21 -4.02 17.53
N THR A 92 33.46 -4.31 17.25
CA THR A 92 34.04 -4.24 15.91
C THR A 92 34.21 -5.65 15.38
N LEU A 93 33.62 -5.91 14.22
CA LEU A 93 33.55 -7.24 13.63
C LEU A 93 33.95 -7.21 12.16
N GLU A 94 34.53 -8.30 11.67
CA GLU A 94 34.85 -8.46 10.25
C GLU A 94 33.63 -8.87 9.45
N ALA A 95 33.38 -8.23 8.31
CA ALA A 95 32.23 -8.47 7.46
C ALA A 95 32.67 -8.72 6.01
N ILE A 96 32.01 -9.66 5.35
CA ILE A 96 32.21 -9.91 3.93
C ILE A 96 31.10 -9.20 3.16
N ASN A 97 31.50 -8.32 2.25
CA ASN A 97 30.61 -7.58 1.38
C ASN A 97 30.74 -8.08 -0.06
N TYR A 98 29.66 -8.72 -0.56
CA TYR A 98 29.60 -9.17 -1.95
C TYR A 98 28.95 -8.10 -2.81
N LEU A 99 29.73 -7.51 -3.71
CA LEU A 99 29.25 -6.57 -4.71
C LEU A 99 28.79 -7.36 -5.95
N THR A 100 27.48 -7.47 -6.12
CA THR A 100 26.86 -8.10 -7.28
C THR A 100 26.07 -7.07 -8.06
N ILE A 101 25.46 -7.45 -9.19
CA ILE A 101 24.55 -6.56 -9.92
C ILE A 101 23.31 -6.22 -9.08
N TYR A 102 22.81 -7.17 -8.30
CA TYR A 102 21.58 -7.03 -7.50
C TYR A 102 21.85 -6.38 -6.14
N THR A 103 22.86 -6.87 -5.42
CA THR A 103 23.28 -6.35 -4.13
C THR A 103 24.60 -5.64 -4.33
N ASN A 104 24.59 -4.33 -4.41
CA ASN A 104 25.77 -3.51 -4.66
C ASN A 104 25.87 -2.39 -3.63
N VAL A 105 26.46 -2.71 -2.49
CA VAL A 105 26.77 -1.77 -1.42
C VAL A 105 28.27 -1.46 -1.51
N ASP A 106 28.66 -0.57 -2.41
CA ASP A 106 30.05 -0.10 -2.52
C ASP A 106 30.40 0.72 -1.27
N ALA A 107 30.91 0.02 -0.25
CA ALA A 107 31.12 0.58 1.07
C ALA A 107 32.46 1.35 1.14
N LYS A 108 32.42 2.53 1.76
CA LYS A 108 33.58 3.37 2.05
C LYS A 108 33.72 3.56 3.56
N ILE A 109 34.88 3.89 4.05
CA ILE A 109 35.10 4.21 5.47
C ILE A 109 34.12 5.30 5.91
N GLY A 110 33.40 5.06 7.03
CA GLY A 110 32.38 5.93 7.55
C GLY A 110 30.96 5.65 7.01
N THR A 111 30.80 4.81 5.97
CA THR A 111 29.48 4.45 5.41
C THR A 111 28.65 3.72 6.46
N LYS A 112 27.39 4.14 6.64
CA LYS A 112 26.43 3.43 7.49
C LYS A 112 25.67 2.41 6.66
N ILE A 113 25.74 1.16 7.08
CA ILE A 113 25.20 -0.01 6.41
C ILE A 113 24.29 -0.80 7.34
N VAL A 114 23.49 -1.66 6.77
CA VAL A 114 22.79 -2.71 7.51
C VAL A 114 23.59 -3.98 7.35
N VAL A 115 23.91 -4.63 8.46
CA VAL A 115 24.60 -5.92 8.50
C VAL A 115 23.62 -7.00 8.93
N ARG A 116 23.78 -8.19 8.35
CA ARG A 116 23.14 -9.42 8.78
C ARG A 116 24.17 -10.25 9.51
N LEU A 117 23.87 -10.55 10.75
CA LEU A 117 24.65 -11.38 11.65
C LEU A 117 24.00 -12.78 11.65
N ASP A 118 24.67 -13.77 11.11
CA ASP A 118 24.27 -15.17 11.25
C ASP A 118 24.91 -15.69 12.55
N LEU A 119 24.05 -16.22 13.47
CA LEU A 119 24.44 -16.62 14.82
C LEU A 119 24.65 -18.14 14.88
N ASP A 120 25.66 -18.57 15.64
CA ASP A 120 25.91 -19.94 15.97
C ASP A 120 24.90 -20.53 16.99
N ASP A 121 25.13 -21.74 17.45
CA ASP A 121 24.25 -22.39 18.43
C ASP A 121 24.37 -21.75 19.82
N GLU A 122 25.45 -21.04 20.12
CA GLU A 122 25.72 -20.33 21.37
C GLU A 122 25.21 -18.88 21.32
N GLY A 123 24.73 -18.43 20.13
CA GLY A 123 24.18 -17.09 19.91
C GLY A 123 25.24 -16.04 19.58
N ALA A 124 26.49 -16.43 19.27
CA ALA A 124 27.55 -15.55 18.82
C ALA A 124 27.51 -15.34 17.29
N PRO A 125 27.80 -14.15 16.77
CA PRO A 125 27.86 -13.90 15.33
C PRO A 125 29.11 -14.57 14.71
N TYR A 126 28.91 -15.44 13.73
CA TYR A 126 29.99 -16.16 13.03
C TYR A 126 30.14 -15.78 11.55
N ILE A 127 29.09 -15.30 10.90
CA ILE A 127 29.12 -14.75 9.53
C ILE A 127 28.40 -13.40 9.53
N ILE A 128 29.07 -12.39 8.97
CA ILE A 128 28.52 -11.04 8.84
C ILE A 128 28.51 -10.66 7.37
N SER A 129 27.34 -10.40 6.85
CA SER A 129 27.13 -9.99 5.46
C SER A 129 26.40 -8.64 5.38
N ILE A 130 26.61 -7.92 4.26
CA ILE A 130 26.09 -6.57 4.05
C ILE A 130 25.01 -6.59 2.97
N PRO A 131 23.72 -6.72 3.33
CA PRO A 131 22.66 -6.72 2.34
C PRO A 131 22.30 -5.34 1.80
N ASN A 132 22.42 -4.27 2.61
CA ASN A 132 21.89 -2.96 2.24
C ASN A 132 22.64 -1.78 2.87
N TYR A 133 22.55 -0.61 2.22
CA TYR A 133 22.81 0.66 2.89
C TYR A 133 21.79 0.96 3.98
N ASN A 134 22.15 1.70 5.01
CA ASN A 134 21.19 2.24 5.97
C ASN A 134 20.44 3.43 5.35
N ARG A 135 19.36 3.14 4.64
CA ARG A 135 18.49 4.15 3.98
C ARG A 135 17.40 4.70 4.90
N ALA A 136 17.19 4.09 6.07
CA ALA A 136 16.09 4.44 6.97
C ALA A 136 16.03 5.93 7.35
N PRO A 137 17.15 6.60 7.71
CA PRO A 137 17.10 8.02 8.06
C PRO A 137 16.66 8.91 6.89
N VAL A 138 17.10 8.59 5.66
CA VAL A 138 16.73 9.36 4.45
C VAL A 138 15.25 9.15 4.13
N LEU A 139 14.76 7.90 4.19
CA LEU A 139 13.35 7.58 3.95
C LEU A 139 12.44 8.22 5.00
N LEU A 140 12.82 8.17 6.28
CA LEU A 140 12.08 8.84 7.36
C LEU A 140 12.09 10.37 7.17
N GLY A 141 13.22 10.94 6.74
CA GLY A 141 13.31 12.36 6.39
C GLY A 141 12.36 12.74 5.24
N LEU A 142 12.30 11.92 4.18
CA LEU A 142 11.39 12.12 3.06
C LEU A 142 9.91 12.04 3.50
N LEU A 143 9.56 11.06 4.33
CA LEU A 143 8.22 10.93 4.89
C LEU A 143 7.87 12.13 5.80
N ALA A 144 8.83 12.63 6.57
CA ALA A 144 8.63 13.83 7.40
C ALA A 144 8.39 15.08 6.55
N VAL A 145 9.14 15.25 5.45
CA VAL A 145 8.92 16.36 4.49
C VAL A 145 7.54 16.24 3.84
N PHE A 146 7.15 15.06 3.39
CA PHE A 146 5.82 14.81 2.85
C PHE A 146 4.72 15.18 3.85
N ALA A 147 4.83 14.69 5.10
CA ALA A 147 3.87 14.99 6.16
C ALA A 147 3.83 16.50 6.46
N ALA A 148 4.99 17.17 6.54
CA ALA A 148 5.09 18.60 6.76
C ALA A 148 4.40 19.40 5.64
N LEU A 149 4.63 19.10 4.37
CA LEU A 149 3.99 19.74 3.24
C LEU A 149 2.47 19.55 3.27
N LEU A 150 2.01 18.32 3.56
CA LEU A 150 0.60 18.02 3.67
C LEU A 150 -0.08 18.80 4.81
N LEU A 151 0.61 18.97 5.94
CA LEU A 151 0.13 19.76 7.07
C LEU A 151 0.16 21.27 6.80
N LEU A 152 1.21 21.78 6.19
CA LEU A 152 1.37 23.20 5.89
C LEU A 152 0.31 23.68 4.89
N ILE A 153 0.12 22.93 3.79
CA ILE A 153 -0.82 23.30 2.72
C ILE A 153 -2.25 22.90 3.11
N GLY A 154 -2.44 21.66 3.54
CA GLY A 154 -3.75 21.10 3.84
C GLY A 154 -4.31 21.48 5.21
N ARG A 155 -3.48 22.01 6.11
CA ARG A 155 -3.85 22.40 7.47
C ARG A 155 -4.65 21.26 8.16
N LYS A 156 -5.86 21.53 8.65
CA LYS A 156 -6.71 20.52 9.32
C LYS A 156 -7.11 19.38 8.39
N LYS A 157 -7.39 19.66 7.11
CA LYS A 157 -7.71 18.62 6.12
C LYS A 157 -6.48 17.77 5.80
N GLY A 158 -5.28 18.38 5.77
CA GLY A 158 -4.03 17.65 5.62
C GLY A 158 -3.75 16.68 6.78
N LEU A 159 -4.02 17.11 8.02
CA LEU A 159 -3.90 16.22 9.19
C LEU A 159 -4.85 15.02 9.11
N THR A 160 -6.12 15.26 8.77
CA THR A 160 -7.10 14.16 8.64
C THR A 160 -6.80 13.21 7.48
N ALA A 161 -6.26 13.74 6.37
CA ALA A 161 -5.78 12.92 5.26
C ALA A 161 -4.58 12.05 5.67
N LEU A 162 -3.61 12.63 6.39
CA LEU A 162 -2.46 11.89 6.93
C LEU A 162 -2.90 10.79 7.90
N LEU A 163 -3.85 11.08 8.80
CA LEU A 163 -4.42 10.08 9.70
C LEU A 163 -5.11 8.95 8.94
N GLY A 164 -5.89 9.26 7.90
CA GLY A 164 -6.51 8.26 7.04
C GLY A 164 -5.49 7.37 6.32
N LEU A 165 -4.42 7.96 5.81
CA LEU A 165 -3.33 7.24 5.15
C LEU A 165 -2.62 6.29 6.14
N VAL A 166 -2.21 6.81 7.31
CA VAL A 166 -1.55 6.01 8.36
C VAL A 166 -2.46 4.88 8.82
N TYR A 167 -3.76 5.17 9.01
CA TYR A 167 -4.76 4.16 9.38
C TYR A 167 -4.86 3.05 8.34
N THR A 168 -4.94 3.39 7.05
CA THR A 168 -5.02 2.41 5.96
C THR A 168 -3.77 1.52 5.91
N LEU A 169 -2.58 2.13 5.99
CA LEU A 169 -1.33 1.38 6.00
C LEU A 169 -1.20 0.48 7.24
N ALA A 170 -1.65 0.97 8.39
CA ALA A 170 -1.69 0.17 9.63
C ALA A 170 -2.66 -1.02 9.50
N CYS A 171 -3.83 -0.83 8.89
CA CYS A 171 -4.77 -1.93 8.62
C CYS A 171 -4.17 -2.99 7.69
N VAL A 172 -3.46 -2.57 6.63
CA VAL A 172 -2.79 -3.50 5.73
C VAL A 172 -1.71 -4.29 6.49
N TRP A 173 -0.84 -3.60 7.22
CA TRP A 173 0.30 -4.23 7.89
C TRP A 173 -0.10 -5.08 9.09
N PHE A 174 -0.99 -4.59 9.96
CA PHE A 174 -1.33 -5.25 11.22
C PHE A 174 -2.58 -6.12 11.18
N ILE A 175 -3.42 -6.00 10.16
CA ILE A 175 -4.64 -6.82 10.04
C ILE A 175 -4.54 -7.73 8.82
N GLN A 176 -4.38 -7.18 7.61
CA GLN A 176 -4.45 -7.97 6.39
C GLN A 176 -3.32 -8.98 6.28
N VAL A 177 -2.07 -8.54 6.39
CA VAL A 177 -0.90 -9.41 6.24
C VAL A 177 -0.92 -10.56 7.26
N PRO A 178 -1.10 -10.32 8.58
CA PRO A 178 -1.15 -11.40 9.55
C PRO A 178 -2.33 -12.36 9.37
N MET A 179 -3.50 -11.87 8.97
CA MET A 179 -4.66 -12.75 8.71
C MET A 179 -4.41 -13.68 7.51
N ILE A 180 -3.84 -13.14 6.44
CA ILE A 180 -3.49 -13.93 5.23
C ILE A 180 -2.40 -14.96 5.57
N LEU A 181 -1.38 -14.57 6.33
CA LEU A 181 -0.32 -15.49 6.79
C LEU A 181 -0.84 -16.65 7.65
N ARG A 182 -2.00 -16.48 8.32
CA ARG A 182 -2.70 -17.53 9.09
C ARG A 182 -3.65 -18.37 8.25
N GLY A 183 -3.60 -18.26 6.92
CA GLY A 183 -4.43 -19.06 6.01
C GLY A 183 -5.84 -18.50 5.76
N ALA A 184 -6.15 -17.29 6.24
CA ALA A 184 -7.42 -16.64 5.87
C ALA A 184 -7.47 -16.39 4.37
N GLN A 185 -8.68 -16.37 3.81
CA GLN A 185 -8.86 -16.18 2.38
C GLN A 185 -8.54 -14.72 1.98
N PRO A 186 -7.54 -14.47 1.09
CA PRO A 186 -7.06 -13.13 0.80
C PRO A 186 -8.13 -12.16 0.34
N VAL A 187 -9.02 -12.59 -0.56
CA VAL A 187 -10.10 -11.74 -1.09
C VAL A 187 -11.08 -11.32 0.00
N ALA A 188 -11.49 -12.24 0.87
CA ALA A 188 -12.43 -11.94 1.95
C ALA A 188 -11.85 -10.95 2.95
N VAL A 189 -10.58 -11.15 3.35
CA VAL A 189 -9.86 -10.22 4.24
C VAL A 189 -9.72 -8.85 3.60
N THR A 190 -9.41 -8.80 2.31
CA THR A 190 -9.25 -7.53 1.58
C THR A 190 -10.57 -6.79 1.43
N VAL A 191 -11.68 -7.47 1.13
CA VAL A 191 -13.00 -6.84 1.08
C VAL A 191 -13.38 -6.25 2.44
N MET A 192 -13.17 -7.00 3.53
CA MET A 192 -13.39 -6.48 4.89
C MET A 192 -12.54 -5.23 5.15
N LEU A 193 -11.27 -5.27 4.78
CA LEU A 193 -10.35 -4.14 4.95
C LEU A 193 -10.76 -2.93 4.11
N VAL A 194 -11.15 -3.11 2.85
CA VAL A 194 -11.67 -2.05 1.97
C VAL A 194 -12.86 -1.34 2.61
N VAL A 195 -13.83 -2.09 3.14
CA VAL A 195 -15.00 -1.50 3.84
C VAL A 195 -14.56 -0.71 5.06
N LEU A 196 -13.69 -1.28 5.89
CA LEU A 196 -13.19 -0.66 7.11
C LEU A 196 -12.40 0.62 6.83
N THR A 197 -11.42 0.54 5.93
CA THR A 197 -10.53 1.67 5.63
C THR A 197 -11.24 2.78 4.89
N THR A 198 -12.15 2.45 3.96
CA THR A 198 -12.99 3.46 3.27
C THR A 198 -13.85 4.21 4.26
N ALA A 199 -14.59 3.49 5.11
CA ALA A 199 -15.47 4.11 6.10
C ALA A 199 -14.67 5.00 7.07
N ALA A 200 -13.56 4.49 7.60
CA ALA A 200 -12.70 5.23 8.53
C ALA A 200 -12.06 6.47 7.89
N SER A 201 -11.41 6.32 6.73
CA SER A 201 -10.71 7.42 6.05
C SER A 201 -11.67 8.54 5.64
N LEU A 202 -12.83 8.22 5.07
CA LEU A 202 -13.82 9.21 4.70
C LEU A 202 -14.49 9.86 5.94
N LEU A 203 -14.61 9.11 7.03
CA LEU A 203 -15.08 9.65 8.30
C LEU A 203 -14.07 10.66 8.89
N PHE A 204 -12.77 10.37 8.85
CA PHE A 204 -11.72 11.28 9.30
C PHE A 204 -11.70 12.57 8.48
N LEU A 205 -11.88 12.46 7.15
CA LEU A 205 -11.86 13.61 6.24
C LEU A 205 -13.07 14.52 6.40
N ASN A 206 -14.27 13.98 6.55
CA ASN A 206 -15.53 14.73 6.40
C ASN A 206 -16.51 14.58 7.58
N GLY A 207 -16.17 13.77 8.58
CA GLY A 207 -17.05 13.46 9.70
C GLY A 207 -18.33 12.74 9.31
N PHE A 208 -19.27 12.60 10.25
CA PHE A 208 -20.58 11.99 10.00
C PHE A 208 -21.47 12.93 9.18
N SER A 209 -21.64 12.62 7.88
CA SER A 209 -22.48 13.41 6.98
C SER A 209 -23.13 12.53 5.91
N ARG A 210 -24.21 13.03 5.29
CA ARG A 210 -24.81 12.35 4.14
C ARG A 210 -23.83 12.23 2.97
N LYS A 211 -22.95 13.24 2.82
CA LYS A 211 -21.88 13.25 1.84
C LYS A 211 -20.91 12.06 2.07
N THR A 212 -20.46 11.88 3.30
CA THR A 212 -19.58 10.76 3.69
C THR A 212 -20.25 9.41 3.42
N LEU A 213 -21.54 9.27 3.75
CA LEU A 213 -22.30 8.04 3.49
C LEU A 213 -22.38 7.73 1.99
N CYS A 214 -22.72 8.70 1.15
CA CYS A 214 -22.78 8.51 -0.31
C CYS A 214 -21.41 8.13 -0.89
N ALA A 215 -20.36 8.82 -0.49
CA ALA A 215 -18.99 8.52 -0.93
C ALA A 215 -18.56 7.12 -0.49
N THR A 216 -18.82 6.73 0.77
CA THR A 216 -18.45 5.42 1.31
C THR A 216 -19.16 4.30 0.56
N LEU A 217 -20.49 4.38 0.41
CA LEU A 217 -21.25 3.35 -0.30
C LEU A 217 -20.86 3.26 -1.77
N GLY A 218 -20.66 4.41 -2.43
CA GLY A 218 -20.23 4.44 -3.83
C GLY A 218 -18.82 3.89 -4.02
N CYS A 219 -17.90 4.20 -3.12
CA CYS A 219 -16.54 3.65 -3.13
C CYS A 219 -16.54 2.12 -2.94
N ILE A 220 -17.26 1.62 -1.94
CA ILE A 220 -17.38 0.17 -1.72
C ILE A 220 -17.99 -0.51 -2.95
N GLY A 221 -19.03 0.07 -3.55
CA GLY A 221 -19.63 -0.43 -4.78
C GLY A 221 -18.65 -0.46 -5.95
N GLY A 222 -17.91 0.62 -6.17
CA GLY A 222 -16.91 0.71 -7.24
C GLY A 222 -15.75 -0.27 -7.09
N VAL A 223 -15.23 -0.42 -5.87
CA VAL A 223 -14.17 -1.41 -5.59
C VAL A 223 -14.70 -2.84 -5.71
N ALA A 224 -15.94 -3.10 -5.29
CA ALA A 224 -16.57 -4.41 -5.47
C ALA A 224 -16.67 -4.78 -6.96
N VAL A 225 -17.07 -3.83 -7.81
CA VAL A 225 -17.12 -4.04 -9.28
C VAL A 225 -15.72 -4.32 -9.84
N ALA A 226 -14.70 -3.55 -9.42
CA ALA A 226 -13.31 -3.81 -9.83
C ALA A 226 -12.86 -5.23 -9.44
N GLY A 227 -13.19 -5.67 -8.22
CA GLY A 227 -12.86 -7.00 -7.73
C GLY A 227 -13.58 -8.13 -8.47
N ILE A 228 -14.88 -7.95 -8.76
CA ILE A 228 -15.66 -8.92 -9.56
C ILE A 228 -15.06 -9.03 -10.96
N PHE A 229 -14.75 -7.90 -11.60
CA PHE A 229 -14.16 -7.89 -12.92
C PHE A 229 -12.78 -8.53 -12.94
N ALA A 230 -11.93 -8.22 -11.93
CA ALA A 230 -10.62 -8.84 -11.77
C ALA A 230 -10.72 -10.36 -11.57
N ALA A 231 -11.66 -10.83 -10.76
CA ALA A 231 -11.90 -12.26 -10.55
C ALA A 231 -12.38 -12.97 -11.83
N LEU A 232 -13.28 -12.34 -12.57
CA LEU A 232 -13.75 -12.86 -13.87
C LEU A 232 -12.59 -12.93 -14.88
N CYS A 233 -11.83 -11.85 -15.05
CA CYS A 233 -10.68 -11.83 -15.95
C CYS A 233 -9.62 -12.85 -15.53
N GLY A 234 -9.31 -12.96 -14.24
CA GLY A 234 -8.37 -13.96 -13.72
C GLY A 234 -8.80 -15.39 -13.98
N SER A 235 -10.11 -15.68 -13.92
CA SER A 235 -10.64 -17.02 -14.23
C SER A 235 -10.62 -17.33 -15.73
N ILE A 236 -10.88 -16.34 -16.59
CA ILE A 236 -10.87 -16.52 -18.05
C ILE A 236 -9.43 -16.61 -18.59
N SER A 237 -8.50 -15.85 -18.00
CA SER A 237 -7.09 -15.78 -18.43
C SER A 237 -6.16 -16.68 -17.60
N PRO A 238 -6.59 -17.76 -17.00
CA PRO A 238 -6.02 -18.59 -15.93
C PRO A 238 -4.94 -17.90 -15.07
N LEU A 239 -5.22 -16.67 -14.61
CA LEU A 239 -4.31 -15.90 -13.76
C LEU A 239 -4.80 -15.88 -12.31
N ASN A 240 -3.87 -16.14 -11.39
CA ASN A 240 -4.15 -16.15 -9.96
C ASN A 240 -2.91 -15.68 -9.17
N GLY A 241 -2.89 -15.88 -7.86
CA GLY A 241 -1.75 -15.49 -7.04
C GLY A 241 -0.43 -16.17 -7.37
N PHE A 242 -0.45 -17.35 -8.00
CA PHE A 242 0.76 -18.09 -8.37
C PHE A 242 1.50 -17.49 -9.58
N ASN A 243 0.86 -16.65 -10.36
CA ASN A 243 1.48 -15.96 -11.49
C ASN A 243 2.21 -14.67 -11.08
N LEU A 244 2.13 -14.27 -9.79
CA LEU A 244 2.83 -13.09 -9.29
C LEU A 244 4.34 -13.35 -9.18
N PRO A 245 5.20 -12.35 -9.42
CA PRO A 245 6.66 -12.52 -9.41
C PRO A 245 7.23 -13.14 -8.12
N GLU A 246 6.64 -12.79 -6.97
CA GLU A 246 7.10 -13.26 -5.65
C GLU A 246 6.41 -14.55 -5.19
N ALA A 247 5.54 -15.14 -6.02
CA ALA A 247 4.72 -16.29 -5.62
C ALA A 247 5.56 -17.51 -5.28
N GLU A 248 6.61 -17.81 -6.05
CA GLU A 248 7.49 -18.94 -5.81
C GLU A 248 8.13 -18.86 -4.42
N GLU A 249 8.66 -17.71 -4.03
CA GLU A 249 9.25 -17.52 -2.71
C GLU A 249 8.21 -17.61 -1.59
N LEU A 250 6.99 -17.09 -1.81
CA LEU A 250 5.88 -17.25 -0.87
C LEU A 250 5.49 -18.72 -0.68
N VAL A 251 5.41 -19.51 -1.77
CA VAL A 251 5.12 -20.96 -1.70
C VAL A 251 6.20 -21.67 -0.89
N LEU A 252 7.47 -21.46 -1.24
CA LEU A 252 8.59 -22.15 -0.61
C LEU A 252 8.73 -21.83 0.88
N ARG A 253 8.49 -20.57 1.28
CA ARG A 253 8.70 -20.12 2.67
C ARG A 253 7.48 -20.21 3.56
N ALA A 254 6.29 -20.31 2.99
CA ALA A 254 5.04 -20.28 3.74
C ALA A 254 4.17 -21.53 3.54
N SER A 255 4.69 -22.57 2.90
CA SER A 255 4.00 -23.86 2.69
C SER A 255 3.47 -24.44 4.00
N ASP A 256 4.28 -24.36 5.06
CA ASP A 256 3.94 -24.94 6.38
C ASP A 256 2.90 -24.11 7.17
N ARG A 257 2.57 -22.89 6.71
CA ARG A 257 1.65 -21.97 7.39
C ARG A 257 0.23 -22.02 6.87
N GLY A 258 -0.06 -22.85 5.86
CA GLY A 258 -1.38 -22.92 5.23
C GLY A 258 -1.75 -21.63 4.46
N LEU A 259 -0.77 -20.85 4.02
CA LEU A 259 -0.97 -19.61 3.26
C LEU A 259 -1.73 -19.91 1.97
N LYS A 260 -2.80 -19.16 1.73
CA LYS A 260 -3.58 -19.23 0.49
C LYS A 260 -3.08 -18.17 -0.49
N ILE A 261 -2.36 -18.58 -1.51
CA ILE A 261 -1.83 -17.71 -2.57
C ILE A 261 -2.93 -17.37 -3.58
N SER A 262 -3.83 -18.32 -3.83
CA SER A 262 -5.00 -18.08 -4.67
C SER A 262 -5.81 -16.90 -4.10
N GLY A 263 -6.11 -15.93 -4.95
CA GLY A 263 -6.82 -14.71 -4.57
C GLY A 263 -5.92 -13.52 -4.21
N LEU A 264 -4.60 -13.67 -4.05
CA LEU A 264 -3.69 -12.54 -3.84
C LEU A 264 -3.71 -11.57 -5.03
N PHE A 265 -3.84 -12.08 -6.24
CA PHE A 265 -3.99 -11.29 -7.45
C PHE A 265 -5.18 -10.32 -7.36
N VAL A 266 -6.38 -10.83 -7.06
CA VAL A 266 -7.60 -10.01 -6.89
C VAL A 266 -7.45 -9.05 -5.71
N SER A 267 -6.88 -9.52 -4.60
CA SER A 267 -6.63 -8.70 -3.40
C SER A 267 -5.73 -7.50 -3.71
N GLY A 268 -4.67 -7.70 -4.50
CA GLY A 268 -3.80 -6.63 -4.96
C GLY A 268 -4.55 -5.58 -5.79
N ILE A 269 -5.43 -6.00 -6.69
CA ILE A 269 -6.26 -5.10 -7.52
C ILE A 269 -7.23 -4.29 -6.66
N LEU A 270 -7.90 -4.92 -5.68
CA LEU A 270 -8.81 -4.25 -4.76
C LEU A 270 -8.12 -3.11 -3.99
N ILE A 271 -6.92 -3.37 -3.47
CA ILE A 271 -6.15 -2.35 -2.74
C ILE A 271 -5.66 -1.25 -3.67
N ALA A 272 -5.13 -1.60 -4.83
CA ALA A 272 -4.58 -0.65 -5.79
C ALA A 272 -5.65 0.30 -6.36
N SER A 273 -6.86 -0.20 -6.60
CA SER A 273 -7.99 0.60 -7.11
C SER A 273 -8.65 1.47 -6.03
N LEU A 274 -8.52 1.11 -4.74
CA LEU A 274 -9.22 1.75 -3.63
C LEU A 274 -8.99 3.26 -3.58
N GLY A 275 -7.74 3.71 -3.70
CA GLY A 275 -7.39 5.14 -3.62
C GLY A 275 -8.09 5.96 -4.70
N ALA A 276 -7.95 5.56 -5.96
CA ALA A 276 -8.53 6.28 -7.09
C ALA A 276 -10.08 6.26 -7.09
N VAL A 277 -10.67 5.14 -6.72
CA VAL A 277 -12.14 5.01 -6.56
C VAL A 277 -12.64 5.91 -5.43
N MET A 278 -11.91 5.98 -4.30
CA MET A 278 -12.25 6.83 -3.17
C MET A 278 -12.21 8.33 -3.55
N ASP A 279 -11.21 8.76 -4.31
CA ASP A 279 -11.05 10.15 -4.73
C ASP A 279 -12.20 10.58 -5.65
N VAL A 280 -12.57 9.74 -6.61
CA VAL A 280 -13.70 10.01 -7.51
C VAL A 280 -15.03 10.02 -6.74
N ALA A 281 -15.26 9.04 -5.88
CA ALA A 281 -16.47 8.96 -5.06
C ALA A 281 -16.62 10.20 -4.18
N MET A 282 -15.52 10.65 -3.56
CA MET A 282 -15.52 11.81 -2.68
C MET A 282 -15.73 13.11 -3.45
N SER A 283 -15.11 13.27 -4.60
CA SER A 283 -15.24 14.47 -5.46
C SER A 283 -16.69 14.67 -5.91
N ILE A 284 -17.33 13.61 -6.41
CA ILE A 284 -18.74 13.66 -6.85
C ILE A 284 -19.68 13.94 -5.66
N ALA A 285 -19.51 13.22 -4.55
CA ALA A 285 -20.36 13.40 -3.37
C ALA A 285 -20.20 14.81 -2.77
N SER A 286 -18.98 15.38 -2.79
CA SER A 286 -18.73 16.75 -2.32
C SER A 286 -19.40 17.79 -3.20
N ALA A 287 -19.24 17.68 -4.51
CA ALA A 287 -19.84 18.59 -5.46
C ALA A 287 -21.39 18.52 -5.45
N CYS A 288 -21.95 17.33 -5.37
CA CYS A 288 -23.42 17.15 -5.22
C CYS A 288 -23.92 17.78 -3.90
N TRP A 289 -23.14 17.65 -2.82
CA TRP A 289 -23.49 18.27 -1.55
C TRP A 289 -23.50 19.79 -1.65
N GLU A 290 -22.46 20.42 -2.24
CA GLU A 290 -22.37 21.87 -2.44
C GLU A 290 -23.50 22.41 -3.32
N LEU A 291 -23.82 21.72 -4.43
CA LEU A 291 -24.95 22.09 -5.29
C LEU A 291 -26.26 22.05 -4.51
N ARG A 292 -26.44 21.10 -3.62
CA ARG A 292 -27.62 20.97 -2.79
C ARG A 292 -27.72 22.05 -1.72
N GLU A 293 -26.60 22.49 -1.13
CA GLU A 293 -26.55 23.58 -0.17
C GLU A 293 -26.90 24.93 -0.83
N LEU A 294 -26.39 25.14 -2.06
CA LEU A 294 -26.67 26.36 -2.83
C LEU A 294 -28.11 26.42 -3.35
N ASN A 295 -28.67 25.29 -3.78
CA ASN A 295 -30.04 25.21 -4.27
C ASN A 295 -30.79 24.04 -3.60
N PRO A 296 -31.49 24.29 -2.47
CA PRO A 296 -32.24 23.30 -1.74
C PRO A 296 -33.39 22.65 -2.53
N ASP A 297 -33.92 23.28 -3.53
CA ASP A 297 -35.05 22.80 -4.34
C ASP A 297 -34.61 22.05 -5.61
N LEU A 298 -33.31 21.85 -5.81
CA LEU A 298 -32.76 21.18 -6.97
C LEU A 298 -33.34 19.75 -7.12
N PRO A 299 -34.03 19.43 -8.25
CA PRO A 299 -34.64 18.12 -8.42
C PRO A 299 -33.61 17.02 -8.50
N ARG A 300 -33.96 15.80 -8.01
CA ARG A 300 -33.09 14.63 -7.97
C ARG A 300 -32.44 14.33 -9.33
N LYS A 301 -33.19 14.44 -10.42
CA LYS A 301 -32.74 14.19 -11.78
C LYS A 301 -31.63 15.20 -12.19
N ALA A 302 -31.77 16.46 -11.80
CA ALA A 302 -30.75 17.49 -12.05
C ALA A 302 -29.49 17.23 -11.23
N LEU A 303 -29.63 16.86 -9.95
CA LEU A 303 -28.50 16.51 -9.09
C LEU A 303 -27.74 15.27 -9.61
N PHE A 304 -28.47 14.23 -10.06
CA PHE A 304 -27.87 13.06 -10.72
C PHE A 304 -27.07 13.46 -11.97
N ARG A 305 -27.69 14.28 -12.86
CA ARG A 305 -27.01 14.73 -14.09
C ARG A 305 -25.76 15.54 -13.79
N SER A 306 -25.80 16.42 -12.80
CA SER A 306 -24.63 17.20 -12.36
C SER A 306 -23.53 16.28 -11.80
N GLY A 307 -23.91 15.30 -10.97
CA GLY A 307 -22.97 14.30 -10.46
C GLY A 307 -22.32 13.46 -11.57
N MET A 308 -23.11 13.07 -12.59
CA MET A 308 -22.59 12.39 -13.78
C MET A 308 -21.60 13.23 -14.57
N ASN A 309 -21.92 14.50 -14.83
CA ASN A 309 -21.02 15.39 -15.59
C ASN A 309 -19.68 15.58 -14.85
N ILE A 310 -19.72 15.87 -13.54
CA ILE A 310 -18.51 16.02 -12.71
C ILE A 310 -17.70 14.73 -12.70
N GLY A 311 -18.38 13.58 -12.58
CA GLY A 311 -17.71 12.29 -12.59
C GLY A 311 -17.11 11.94 -13.94
N GLN A 312 -17.74 12.33 -15.05
CA GLN A 312 -17.19 12.12 -16.40
C GLN A 312 -15.87 12.89 -16.63
N ASP A 313 -15.76 14.12 -16.11
CA ASP A 313 -14.52 14.88 -16.16
C ASP A 313 -13.42 14.24 -15.31
N ALA A 314 -13.75 13.75 -14.14
CA ALA A 314 -12.79 13.14 -13.21
C ALA A 314 -12.33 11.75 -13.67
N MET A 315 -13.23 10.90 -14.23
CA MET A 315 -12.88 9.51 -14.55
C MET A 315 -11.79 9.39 -15.60
N GLY A 316 -11.77 10.27 -16.61
CA GLY A 316 -10.77 10.23 -17.68
C GLY A 316 -9.36 10.47 -17.15
N THR A 317 -9.18 11.46 -16.29
CA THR A 317 -7.89 11.79 -15.70
C THR A 317 -7.41 10.70 -14.73
N MET A 318 -8.31 10.18 -13.90
CA MET A 318 -7.99 9.13 -12.92
C MET A 318 -7.69 7.80 -13.60
N ALA A 319 -8.45 7.42 -14.64
CA ALA A 319 -8.18 6.24 -15.45
C ALA A 319 -6.79 6.28 -16.09
N ASN A 320 -6.45 7.41 -16.71
CA ASN A 320 -5.13 7.61 -17.32
C ASN A 320 -4.00 7.53 -16.27
N THR A 321 -4.17 8.16 -15.12
CA THR A 321 -3.20 8.13 -14.01
C THR A 321 -2.94 6.70 -13.54
N LEU A 322 -3.99 5.91 -13.36
CA LEU A 322 -3.88 4.52 -12.90
C LEU A 322 -3.16 3.64 -13.92
N ILE A 323 -3.53 3.75 -15.22
CA ILE A 323 -2.89 2.99 -16.30
C ILE A 323 -1.41 3.36 -16.42
N LEU A 324 -1.08 4.66 -16.36
CA LEU A 324 0.31 5.12 -16.44
C LEU A 324 1.15 4.68 -15.24
N ALA A 325 0.55 4.64 -14.05
CA ALA A 325 1.23 4.13 -12.86
C ALA A 325 1.64 2.66 -13.03
N PHE A 326 0.74 1.82 -13.55
CA PHE A 326 1.07 0.41 -13.83
C PHE A 326 2.03 0.24 -15.00
N ALA A 327 1.87 1.00 -16.08
CA ALA A 327 2.83 0.99 -17.20
C ALA A 327 4.24 1.40 -16.73
N GLY A 328 4.33 2.40 -15.84
CA GLY A 328 5.61 2.83 -15.26
C GLY A 328 6.26 1.76 -14.39
N SER A 329 5.48 1.02 -13.59
CA SER A 329 6.01 -0.09 -12.79
C SER A 329 6.52 -1.27 -13.64
N SER A 330 5.97 -1.45 -14.84
CA SER A 330 6.34 -2.54 -15.77
C SER A 330 7.44 -2.15 -16.78
N LEU A 331 7.99 -0.94 -16.69
CA LEU A 331 8.93 -0.43 -17.70
C LEU A 331 10.14 -1.35 -17.91
N ASN A 332 10.73 -1.90 -16.85
CA ASN A 332 11.84 -2.82 -16.94
C ASN A 332 11.47 -4.10 -17.71
N THR A 333 10.29 -4.64 -17.46
CA THR A 333 9.78 -5.83 -18.16
C THR A 333 9.56 -5.54 -19.65
N LEU A 334 9.01 -4.38 -19.98
CA LEU A 334 8.84 -3.96 -21.38
C LEU A 334 10.17 -3.80 -22.10
N LEU A 335 11.19 -3.22 -21.43
CA LEU A 335 12.55 -3.12 -21.98
C LEU A 335 13.16 -4.49 -22.24
N LEU A 336 13.00 -5.45 -21.31
CA LEU A 336 13.50 -6.82 -21.50
C LEU A 336 12.86 -7.49 -22.73
N PHE A 337 11.55 -7.34 -22.92
CA PHE A 337 10.88 -7.89 -24.10
C PHE A 337 11.38 -7.27 -25.40
N GLN A 338 11.69 -5.97 -25.38
CA GLN A 338 12.26 -5.28 -26.54
C GLN A 338 13.70 -5.72 -26.82
N ILE A 339 14.53 -5.90 -25.79
CA ILE A 339 15.93 -6.37 -25.94
C ILE A 339 15.97 -7.79 -26.49
N PHE A 340 15.06 -8.65 -26.11
CA PHE A 340 15.00 -10.04 -26.58
C PHE A 340 14.21 -10.21 -27.88
N ASP A 341 13.75 -9.12 -28.50
CA ASP A 341 12.92 -9.14 -29.73
C ASP A 341 11.74 -10.11 -29.64
N TYR A 342 11.07 -10.16 -28.50
CA TYR A 342 9.91 -11.03 -28.33
C TYR A 342 8.76 -10.60 -29.25
N PRO A 343 8.15 -11.57 -29.97
CA PRO A 343 6.99 -11.26 -30.80
C PRO A 343 5.81 -10.83 -29.94
N MET A 344 4.94 -9.97 -30.50
CA MET A 344 3.78 -9.42 -29.77
C MET A 344 2.89 -10.50 -29.15
N ILE A 345 2.79 -11.66 -29.77
CA ILE A 345 2.03 -12.78 -29.23
C ILE A 345 2.62 -13.29 -27.89
N GLN A 346 3.94 -13.29 -27.77
CA GLN A 346 4.61 -13.66 -26.52
C GLN A 346 4.43 -12.58 -25.44
N ILE A 347 4.53 -11.32 -25.84
CA ILE A 347 4.39 -10.17 -24.93
C ILE A 347 2.99 -10.14 -24.30
N PHE A 348 1.92 -10.23 -25.12
CA PHE A 348 0.55 -10.21 -24.63
C PHE A 348 0.14 -11.44 -23.82
N ASN A 349 0.84 -12.56 -23.97
CA ASN A 349 0.58 -13.80 -23.21
C ASN A 349 1.54 -13.99 -22.03
N ALA A 350 2.48 -13.06 -21.81
CA ALA A 350 3.34 -13.10 -20.62
C ALA A 350 2.54 -12.73 -19.37
N ASP A 351 2.61 -13.57 -18.34
CA ASP A 351 1.87 -13.39 -17.09
C ASP A 351 2.08 -12.00 -16.48
N SER A 352 3.32 -11.50 -16.48
CA SER A 352 3.67 -10.18 -15.95
C SER A 352 2.93 -9.03 -16.64
N ILE A 353 2.79 -9.08 -17.96
CA ILE A 353 2.06 -8.07 -18.74
C ILE A 353 0.55 -8.27 -18.59
N ALA A 354 0.06 -9.49 -18.66
CA ALA A 354 -1.35 -9.79 -18.51
C ALA A 354 -1.88 -9.35 -17.13
N ILE A 355 -1.10 -9.56 -16.07
CA ILE A 355 -1.41 -9.10 -14.71
C ILE A 355 -1.54 -7.58 -14.68
N GLU A 356 -0.60 -6.84 -15.23
CA GLU A 356 -0.64 -5.37 -15.20
C GLU A 356 -1.77 -4.79 -16.06
N ILE A 357 -2.06 -5.38 -17.20
CA ILE A 357 -3.21 -4.99 -18.03
C ILE A 357 -4.52 -5.21 -17.27
N ILE A 358 -4.72 -6.39 -16.68
CA ILE A 358 -5.96 -6.69 -15.94
C ILE A 358 -6.07 -5.78 -14.71
N ARG A 359 -4.97 -5.53 -14.00
CA ARG A 359 -4.92 -4.62 -12.85
C ARG A 359 -5.35 -3.19 -13.25
N GLY A 360 -4.76 -2.67 -14.31
CA GLY A 360 -5.10 -1.35 -14.84
C GLY A 360 -6.55 -1.24 -15.32
N VAL A 361 -6.99 -2.20 -16.13
CA VAL A 361 -8.35 -2.22 -16.70
C VAL A 361 -9.42 -2.44 -15.63
N ALA A 362 -9.24 -3.42 -14.74
CA ALA A 362 -10.21 -3.71 -13.67
C ALA A 362 -10.35 -2.52 -12.70
N GLY A 363 -9.23 -1.92 -12.31
CA GLY A 363 -9.23 -0.71 -11.49
C GLY A 363 -9.95 0.46 -12.17
N THR A 364 -9.68 0.67 -13.45
CA THR A 364 -10.33 1.71 -14.26
C THR A 364 -11.84 1.47 -14.42
N ILE A 365 -12.28 0.24 -14.64
CA ILE A 365 -13.71 -0.11 -14.68
C ILE A 365 -14.36 0.20 -13.33
N GLY A 366 -13.68 -0.07 -12.21
CA GLY A 366 -14.13 0.33 -10.88
C GLY A 366 -14.35 1.83 -10.77
N ILE A 367 -13.40 2.64 -11.26
CA ILE A 367 -13.51 4.11 -11.28
C ILE A 367 -14.72 4.54 -12.13
N ILE A 368 -14.84 4.04 -13.36
CA ILE A 368 -15.91 4.42 -14.30
C ILE A 368 -17.28 4.11 -13.70
N LEU A 369 -17.47 2.92 -13.12
CA LEU A 369 -18.77 2.52 -12.55
C LEU A 369 -19.05 3.15 -11.17
N THR A 370 -18.05 3.67 -10.48
CA THR A 370 -18.22 4.51 -9.29
C THR A 370 -18.99 5.79 -9.61
N VAL A 371 -18.79 6.37 -10.80
CA VAL A 371 -19.44 7.63 -11.19
C VAL A 371 -20.98 7.53 -11.13
N PRO A 372 -21.63 6.63 -11.88
CA PRO A 372 -23.10 6.51 -11.81
C PRO A 372 -23.59 6.06 -10.44
N LEU A 373 -22.84 5.20 -9.73
CA LEU A 373 -23.22 4.75 -8.38
C LEU A 373 -23.27 5.92 -7.39
N VAL A 374 -22.23 6.74 -7.32
CA VAL A 374 -22.18 7.88 -6.40
C VAL A 374 -23.16 8.96 -6.81
N ALA A 375 -23.31 9.25 -8.10
CA ALA A 375 -24.27 10.21 -8.60
C ALA A 375 -25.71 9.81 -8.23
N LEU A 376 -26.05 8.52 -8.38
CA LEU A 376 -27.35 7.98 -8.01
C LEU A 376 -27.59 8.05 -6.48
N LEU A 377 -26.62 7.58 -5.68
CA LEU A 377 -26.69 7.62 -4.22
C LEU A 377 -26.83 9.06 -3.71
N SER A 378 -26.08 10.00 -4.31
CA SER A 378 -26.17 11.43 -3.97
C SER A 378 -27.54 12.00 -4.30
N ALA A 379 -28.09 11.67 -5.47
CA ALA A 379 -29.44 12.13 -5.86
C ALA A 379 -30.54 11.57 -4.96
N GLU A 380 -30.44 10.31 -4.50
CA GLU A 380 -31.44 9.70 -3.64
C GLU A 380 -31.33 10.13 -2.18
N ILE A 381 -30.10 10.17 -1.62
CA ILE A 381 -29.86 10.44 -0.18
C ILE A 381 -29.88 11.96 0.12
N MET A 382 -29.39 12.79 -0.81
CA MET A 382 -29.29 14.23 -0.64
C MET A 382 -30.41 14.99 -1.36
N GLY A 383 -31.13 14.37 -2.30
CA GLY A 383 -32.22 15.00 -3.04
C GLY A 383 -33.41 15.44 -2.15
N PRO A 384 -34.34 16.27 -2.67
CA PRO A 384 -35.50 16.69 -1.90
C PRO A 384 -36.29 15.50 -1.41
N LYS A 385 -36.79 15.57 -0.16
CA LYS A 385 -37.72 14.54 0.33
C LYS A 385 -38.92 14.51 -0.63
N LYS A 386 -39.30 13.32 -1.12
CA LYS A 386 -40.60 13.15 -1.76
C LYS A 386 -41.65 13.62 -0.75
N ASN A 387 -42.37 14.68 -1.07
CA ASN A 387 -43.62 14.97 -0.33
C ASN A 387 -44.51 13.74 -0.56
N ALA A 388 -44.72 13.00 0.53
CA ALA A 388 -45.66 11.88 0.56
C ALA A 388 -47.08 12.40 0.39
#